data_ce8b8ec76162675eb2391852d25ea8ae
#
_entry.id   ce8b8ec76162675eb2391852d25ea8ae
#
_cell.length_a   1.000
_cell.length_b   1.000
_cell.length_c   1.000
_cell.angle_alpha   90.00
_cell.angle_beta   90.00
_cell.angle_gamma   90.00
#
_symmetry.space_group_name_H-M   'P 1'
#
loop_
_entity.id
_entity.type
_entity.pdbx_description
1 polymer ?
#
loop_
_entity_poly.entity_id
_entity_poly.type
_entity_poly.pdbx_seq_one_letter_code
_entity_poly.pdbx_strand_id
1 'polypeptide(L)'
;GCTVYTQWLNERGGIESDLTVTRLAGDDYLVVTSAGAQVRDMHWLQSHTPPDARCFATDVTAGYAVLAIMGPRARDVLQPLVSVDLSNETFPFGSSREIELGYAMVRATRITYVGELGWELYIPSDMALHVYETLTSTPLVHVGMHAVNSLRMEKGYRHWGHDITDEETPLEGGL
;
A
#
# COMPACT_ATOMS: atom_id res chain seq x y z
N GLY A 1 11.69 4.68 -5.07
CA GLY A 1 11.35 3.30 -5.40
C GLY A 1 10.24 3.20 -6.42
N CYS A 2 10.04 1.99 -6.94
CA CYS A 2 8.92 1.65 -7.83
C CYS A 2 8.06 0.61 -7.11
N THR A 3 6.75 0.83 -7.12
CA THR A 3 5.76 -0.05 -6.51
C THR A 3 4.91 -0.69 -7.62
N VAL A 4 4.70 -1.98 -7.51
CA VAL A 4 3.79 -2.73 -8.39
C VAL A 4 2.74 -3.44 -7.54
N TYR A 5 1.50 -3.47 -8.03
CA TYR A 5 0.47 -4.37 -7.52
C TYR A 5 0.58 -5.69 -8.27
N THR A 6 0.54 -6.80 -7.55
CA THR A 6 0.69 -8.14 -8.12
C THR A 6 -0.01 -9.18 -7.24
N GLN A 7 -0.05 -10.42 -7.73
CA GLN A 7 -0.65 -11.54 -7.03
C GLN A 7 0.38 -12.67 -6.87
N TRP A 8 0.33 -13.37 -5.74
CA TRP A 8 0.92 -14.70 -5.63
C TRP A 8 -0.12 -15.73 -6.06
N LEU A 9 0.33 -16.70 -6.83
CA LEU A 9 -0.55 -17.69 -7.41
C LEU A 9 -0.20 -19.09 -6.89
N ASN A 10 -1.22 -19.89 -6.60
CA ASN A 10 -1.05 -21.30 -6.30
C ASN A 10 -0.79 -22.14 -7.57
N GLU A 11 -0.56 -23.45 -7.42
CA GLU A 11 -0.26 -24.35 -8.53
C GLU A 11 -1.37 -24.44 -9.59
N ARG A 12 -2.61 -24.06 -9.24
CA ARG A 12 -3.75 -24.02 -10.16
C ARG A 12 -3.92 -22.66 -10.84
N GLY A 13 -3.07 -21.69 -10.50
CA GLY A 13 -3.16 -20.31 -10.96
C GLY A 13 -4.14 -19.44 -10.19
N GLY A 14 -4.71 -19.95 -9.07
CA GLY A 14 -5.58 -19.19 -8.19
C GLY A 14 -4.81 -18.16 -7.36
N ILE A 15 -5.48 -17.08 -6.99
CA ILE A 15 -4.88 -15.93 -6.28
C ILE A 15 -4.73 -16.25 -4.79
N GLU A 16 -3.55 -16.65 -4.36
CA GLU A 16 -3.25 -16.88 -2.94
C GLU A 16 -3.23 -15.59 -2.12
N SER A 17 -2.68 -14.54 -2.69
CA SER A 17 -2.68 -13.20 -2.08
C SER A 17 -2.57 -12.14 -3.14
N ASP A 18 -3.18 -11.01 -2.91
CA ASP A 18 -2.96 -9.77 -3.63
C ASP A 18 -2.14 -8.81 -2.77
N LEU A 19 -1.16 -8.17 -3.37
CA LEU A 19 -0.18 -7.41 -2.61
C LEU A 19 0.49 -6.32 -3.45
N THR A 20 1.14 -5.40 -2.77
CA THR A 20 2.05 -4.47 -3.42
C THR A 20 3.49 -4.79 -3.07
N VAL A 21 4.37 -4.69 -4.05
CA VAL A 21 5.82 -4.84 -3.88
C VAL A 21 6.48 -3.53 -4.25
N THR A 22 7.17 -2.94 -3.30
CA THR A 22 7.97 -1.72 -3.50
C THR A 22 9.44 -2.05 -3.46
N ARG A 23 10.16 -1.79 -4.53
CA ARG A 23 11.63 -1.87 -4.52
C ARG A 23 12.17 -0.63 -3.82
N LEU A 24 12.80 -0.81 -2.65
CA LEU A 24 13.37 0.29 -1.85
C LEU A 24 14.78 0.65 -2.34
N ALA A 25 15.62 -0.35 -2.53
CA ALA A 25 16.99 -0.24 -3.03
C ALA A 25 17.35 -1.48 -3.84
N GLY A 26 18.58 -1.70 -4.19
CA GLY A 26 19.08 -2.80 -5.02
C GLY A 26 18.38 -4.15 -4.80
N ASP A 27 18.57 -4.73 -3.64
CA ASP A 27 18.02 -6.03 -3.24
C ASP A 27 17.07 -5.94 -2.04
N ASP A 28 16.54 -4.74 -1.77
CA ASP A 28 15.65 -4.45 -0.65
C ASP A 28 14.23 -4.13 -1.14
N TYR A 29 13.25 -4.84 -0.59
CA TYR A 29 11.85 -4.74 -1.01
C TYR A 29 10.93 -4.64 0.20
N LEU A 30 9.93 -3.77 0.10
CA LEU A 30 8.80 -3.72 1.02
C LEU A 30 7.61 -4.42 0.35
N VAL A 31 7.14 -5.48 0.99
CA VAL A 31 5.93 -6.21 0.57
C VAL A 31 4.81 -5.83 1.53
N VAL A 32 3.67 -5.41 0.98
CA VAL A 32 2.49 -5.04 1.77
C VAL A 32 1.32 -5.90 1.33
N THR A 33 0.76 -6.63 2.29
CA THR A 33 -0.38 -7.53 2.12
C THR A 33 -1.54 -7.11 3.03
N SER A 34 -2.65 -7.82 2.94
CA SER A 34 -3.79 -7.61 3.83
C SER A 34 -3.42 -7.88 5.29
N ALA A 35 -3.85 -7.00 6.19
CA ALA A 35 -3.62 -7.16 7.63
C ALA A 35 -4.15 -8.49 8.20
N GLY A 36 -5.28 -8.99 7.67
CA GLY A 36 -5.85 -10.28 8.06
C GLY A 36 -5.06 -11.49 7.57
N ALA A 37 -4.16 -11.31 6.60
CA ALA A 37 -3.38 -12.38 5.99
C ALA A 37 -1.91 -12.45 6.47
N GLN A 38 -1.49 -11.58 7.39
CA GLN A 38 -0.10 -11.40 7.83
C GLN A 38 0.64 -12.73 8.08
N VAL A 39 0.08 -13.61 8.91
CA VAL A 39 0.73 -14.89 9.27
C VAL A 39 0.76 -15.85 8.08
N ARG A 40 -0.34 -15.93 7.33
CA ARG A 40 -0.46 -16.79 6.15
C ARG A 40 0.53 -16.36 5.07
N ASP A 41 0.58 -15.08 4.77
CA ASP A 41 1.40 -14.56 3.69
C ASP A 41 2.90 -14.61 4.02
N MET A 42 3.28 -14.40 5.29
CA MET A 42 4.64 -14.63 5.75
C MET A 42 5.04 -16.11 5.61
N HIS A 43 4.15 -17.04 5.98
CA HIS A 43 4.39 -18.46 5.82
C HIS A 43 4.52 -18.85 4.34
N TRP A 44 3.64 -18.32 3.48
CA TRP A 44 3.70 -18.53 2.03
C TRP A 44 5.06 -18.10 1.46
N LEU A 45 5.49 -16.88 1.76
CA LEU A 45 6.77 -16.34 1.31
C LEU A 45 7.95 -17.21 1.77
N GLN A 46 7.97 -17.60 3.04
CA GLN A 46 9.04 -18.43 3.59
C GLN A 46 9.07 -19.83 2.98
N SER A 47 7.90 -20.45 2.77
CA SER A 47 7.83 -21.81 2.20
C SER A 47 8.19 -21.87 0.72
N HIS A 48 8.07 -20.75 -0.01
CA HIS A 48 8.45 -20.66 -1.42
C HIS A 48 9.83 -20.02 -1.64
N THR A 49 10.54 -19.66 -0.57
CA THR A 49 11.93 -19.20 -0.67
C THR A 49 12.85 -20.42 -0.75
N PRO A 50 13.65 -20.58 -1.83
CA PRO A 50 14.58 -21.71 -1.95
C PRO A 50 15.56 -21.76 -0.77
N PRO A 51 15.90 -22.96 -0.25
CA PRO A 51 16.78 -23.10 0.93
C PRO A 51 18.19 -22.53 0.75
N ASP A 52 18.66 -22.45 -0.48
CA ASP A 52 19.98 -21.91 -0.85
C ASP A 52 19.92 -20.42 -1.25
N ALA A 53 18.74 -19.83 -1.29
CA ALA A 53 18.58 -18.40 -1.57
C ALA A 53 19.08 -17.55 -0.38
N ARG A 54 19.91 -16.55 -0.67
CA ARG A 54 20.29 -15.53 0.32
C ARG A 54 19.20 -14.45 0.38
N CYS A 55 17.99 -14.88 0.75
CA CYS A 55 16.82 -14.01 0.88
C CYS A 55 16.26 -14.14 2.29
N PHE A 56 16.01 -13.01 2.94
CA PHE A 56 15.50 -12.95 4.30
C PHE A 56 14.24 -12.10 4.33
N ALA A 57 13.16 -12.66 4.86
CA ALA A 57 11.92 -11.93 5.09
C ALA A 57 11.80 -11.62 6.58
N THR A 58 11.53 -10.36 6.90
CA THR A 58 11.30 -9.88 8.26
C THR A 58 9.94 -9.20 8.31
N ASP A 59 9.12 -9.60 9.28
CA ASP A 59 7.86 -8.92 9.56
C ASP A 59 8.13 -7.59 10.28
N VAL A 60 7.80 -6.50 9.62
CA VAL A 60 7.97 -5.13 10.13
C VAL A 60 6.63 -4.43 10.40
N THR A 61 5.52 -5.17 10.37
CA THR A 61 4.15 -4.62 10.49
C THR A 61 3.99 -3.74 11.72
N ALA A 62 4.48 -4.16 12.87
CA ALA A 62 4.39 -3.37 14.11
C ALA A 62 5.24 -2.09 14.11
N GLY A 63 6.21 -1.99 13.19
CA GLY A 63 7.07 -0.81 13.03
C GLY A 63 6.40 0.36 12.31
N TYR A 64 5.26 0.13 11.67
CA TYR A 64 4.59 1.12 10.83
C TYR A 64 3.10 1.27 11.17
N ALA A 65 2.64 2.51 11.13
CA ALA A 65 1.23 2.84 10.92
C ALA A 65 1.03 3.22 9.45
N VAL A 66 -0.13 2.88 8.88
CA VAL A 66 -0.45 3.24 7.50
C VAL A 66 -1.66 4.18 7.48
N LEU A 67 -1.48 5.36 6.89
CA LEU A 67 -2.56 6.29 6.61
C LEU A 67 -2.70 6.50 5.11
N ALA A 68 -3.92 6.40 4.61
CA ALA A 68 -4.22 6.62 3.20
C ALA A 68 -4.90 7.98 3.01
N ILE A 69 -4.36 8.79 2.10
CA ILE A 69 -4.97 10.04 1.64
C ILE A 69 -5.37 9.83 0.19
N MET A 70 -6.67 9.72 -0.06
CA MET A 70 -7.21 9.39 -1.38
C MET A 70 -8.39 10.30 -1.73
N GLY A 71 -8.49 10.64 -3.01
CA GLY A 71 -9.54 11.48 -3.56
C GLY A 71 -8.98 12.49 -4.56
N PRO A 72 -9.83 13.14 -5.36
CA PRO A 72 -9.38 14.05 -6.42
C PRO A 72 -8.60 15.26 -5.87
N ARG A 73 -8.79 15.61 -4.60
CA ARG A 73 -8.09 16.70 -3.92
C ARG A 73 -6.99 16.25 -2.95
N ALA A 74 -6.57 14.98 -3.01
CA ALA A 74 -5.53 14.44 -2.10
C ALA A 74 -4.22 15.25 -2.16
N ARG A 75 -3.85 15.73 -3.35
CA ARG A 75 -2.66 16.59 -3.52
C ARG A 75 -2.82 17.94 -2.84
N ASP A 76 -4.00 18.55 -2.92
CA ASP A 76 -4.26 19.86 -2.29
C ASP A 76 -4.11 19.78 -0.76
N VAL A 77 -4.43 18.62 -0.19
CA VAL A 77 -4.27 18.34 1.24
C VAL A 77 -2.80 18.09 1.61
N LEU A 78 -2.10 17.26 0.83
CA LEU A 78 -0.77 16.79 1.19
C LEU A 78 0.35 17.79 0.82
N GLN A 79 0.25 18.47 -0.34
CA GLN A 79 1.29 19.35 -0.85
C GLN A 79 1.69 20.48 0.11
N PRO A 80 0.75 21.15 0.83
CA PRO A 80 1.14 22.20 1.78
C PRO A 80 1.93 21.70 3.00
N LEU A 81 1.90 20.40 3.26
CA LEU A 81 2.52 19.79 4.45
C LEU A 81 3.92 19.21 4.17
N VAL A 82 4.34 19.19 2.90
CA VAL A 82 5.60 18.59 2.46
C VAL A 82 6.37 19.53 1.55
N SER A 83 7.69 19.45 1.58
CA SER A 83 8.57 20.27 0.73
C SER A 83 8.77 19.69 -0.67
N VAL A 84 8.53 18.37 -0.84
CA VAL A 84 8.69 17.70 -2.12
C VAL A 84 7.54 18.03 -3.06
N ASP A 85 7.84 18.17 -4.35
CA ASP A 85 6.82 18.34 -5.38
C ASP A 85 6.05 17.02 -5.60
N LEU A 86 4.73 17.07 -5.40
CA LEU A 86 3.80 15.94 -5.57
C LEU A 86 3.13 15.94 -6.94
N SER A 87 3.63 16.72 -7.92
CA SER A 87 3.12 16.72 -9.29
C SER A 87 3.21 15.33 -9.95
N ASN A 88 2.50 15.13 -11.04
CA ASN A 88 2.55 13.87 -11.78
C ASN A 88 3.93 13.60 -12.37
N GLU A 89 4.63 14.65 -12.76
CA GLU A 89 5.96 14.62 -13.36
C GLU A 89 7.00 14.19 -12.34
N THR A 90 6.94 14.76 -11.16
CA THR A 90 7.93 14.52 -10.10
C THR A 90 7.59 13.28 -9.29
N PHE A 91 6.31 13.03 -9.01
CA PHE A 91 5.85 11.89 -8.23
C PHE A 91 4.82 11.05 -9.02
N PRO A 92 5.25 10.30 -10.06
CA PRO A 92 4.34 9.53 -10.91
C PRO A 92 3.67 8.38 -10.15
N PHE A 93 2.54 7.90 -10.67
CA PHE A 93 1.83 6.73 -10.14
C PHE A 93 2.76 5.50 -10.04
N GLY A 94 2.65 4.73 -8.97
CA GLY A 94 3.51 3.58 -8.69
C GLY A 94 4.88 3.96 -8.14
N SER A 95 5.17 5.25 -7.90
CA SER A 95 6.41 5.64 -7.23
C SER A 95 6.27 5.65 -5.71
N SER A 96 7.37 5.35 -5.03
CA SER A 96 7.48 5.35 -3.56
C SER A 96 8.74 6.10 -3.15
N ARG A 97 8.62 7.06 -2.23
CA ARG A 97 9.71 7.90 -1.74
C ARG A 97 9.58 8.15 -0.25
N GLU A 98 10.71 8.37 0.39
CA GLU A 98 10.73 8.97 1.72
C GLU A 98 10.55 10.48 1.59
N ILE A 99 9.68 11.04 2.40
CA ILE A 99 9.36 12.47 2.45
C ILE A 99 9.29 12.92 3.91
N GLU A 100 9.65 14.16 4.16
CA GLU A 100 9.42 14.81 5.46
C GLU A 100 7.98 15.28 5.55
N LEU A 101 7.28 14.89 6.61
CA LEU A 101 5.94 15.35 6.93
C LEU A 101 5.88 15.72 8.41
N GLY A 102 5.82 17.04 8.68
CA GLY A 102 6.07 17.55 10.02
C GLY A 102 7.50 17.22 10.47
N TYR A 103 7.62 16.50 11.58
CA TYR A 103 8.92 16.05 12.12
C TYR A 103 9.21 14.57 11.80
N ALA A 104 8.36 13.93 11.01
CA ALA A 104 8.48 12.53 10.67
C ALA A 104 9.06 12.33 9.27
N MET A 105 9.95 11.36 9.14
CA MET A 105 10.30 10.79 7.84
C MET A 105 9.32 9.67 7.53
N VAL A 106 8.48 9.84 6.52
CA VAL A 106 7.46 8.86 6.12
C VAL A 106 7.72 8.36 4.71
N ARG A 107 7.42 7.10 4.45
CA ARG A 107 7.41 6.59 3.08
C ARG A 107 6.04 6.86 2.47
N ALA A 108 6.00 7.69 1.45
CA ALA A 108 4.82 7.95 0.66
C ALA A 108 4.85 7.12 -0.62
N THR A 109 3.83 6.34 -0.85
CA THR A 109 3.67 5.54 -2.08
C THR A 109 2.45 6.03 -2.83
N ARG A 110 2.63 6.44 -4.09
CA ARG A 110 1.55 6.94 -4.91
C ARG A 110 0.77 5.80 -5.53
N ILE A 111 -0.18 5.31 -4.78
CA ILE A 111 -1.15 4.28 -5.15
C ILE A 111 -2.53 4.65 -4.60
N THR A 112 -3.56 3.93 -5.02
CA THR A 112 -4.93 4.18 -4.57
C THR A 112 -5.72 2.88 -4.53
N TYR A 113 -6.60 2.75 -3.56
CA TYR A 113 -7.59 1.68 -3.50
C TYR A 113 -9.00 2.15 -3.87
N VAL A 114 -9.17 3.44 -4.15
CA VAL A 114 -10.47 4.02 -4.52
C VAL A 114 -10.51 4.56 -5.95
N GLY A 115 -9.45 4.31 -6.73
CA GLY A 115 -9.34 4.73 -8.14
C GLY A 115 -9.28 6.23 -8.38
N GLU A 116 -8.98 7.01 -7.33
CA GLU A 116 -8.73 8.44 -7.38
C GLU A 116 -7.26 8.73 -7.09
N LEU A 117 -6.84 10.00 -7.23
CA LEU A 117 -5.52 10.43 -6.81
C LEU A 117 -5.28 10.08 -5.35
N GLY A 118 -4.11 9.54 -5.00
CA GLY A 118 -3.84 9.20 -3.62
C GLY A 118 -2.41 8.78 -3.31
N TRP A 119 -2.15 8.73 -2.02
CA TRP A 119 -0.91 8.20 -1.43
C TRP A 119 -1.24 7.35 -0.21
N GLU A 120 -0.52 6.26 -0.07
CA GLU A 120 -0.37 5.55 1.21
C GLU A 120 0.90 6.03 1.89
N LEU A 121 0.76 6.39 3.16
CA LEU A 121 1.84 6.89 4.01
C LEU A 121 2.20 5.81 5.02
N TYR A 122 3.39 5.26 4.92
CA TYR A 122 3.94 4.30 5.87
C TYR A 122 4.78 5.09 6.87
N ILE A 123 4.30 5.15 8.10
CA ILE A 123 4.76 6.06 9.14
C ILE A 123 5.39 5.23 10.26
N PRO A 124 6.61 5.53 10.72
CA PRO A 124 7.13 4.90 11.94
C PRO A 124 6.11 4.99 13.07
N SER A 125 5.85 3.88 13.75
CA SER A 125 4.72 3.77 14.70
C SER A 125 4.75 4.81 15.81
N ASP A 126 5.94 5.22 16.26
CA ASP A 126 6.14 6.25 17.27
C ASP A 126 5.80 7.66 16.79
N MET A 127 5.76 7.88 15.46
CA MET A 127 5.41 9.16 14.83
C MET A 127 3.96 9.21 14.32
N ALA A 128 3.20 8.11 14.47
CA ALA A 128 1.86 7.99 13.90
C ALA A 128 0.89 9.08 14.35
N LEU A 129 0.86 9.39 15.65
CA LEU A 129 -0.01 10.43 16.20
C LEU A 129 0.37 11.81 15.64
N HIS A 130 1.66 12.14 15.62
CA HIS A 130 2.14 13.41 15.09
C HIS A 130 1.75 13.61 13.62
N VAL A 131 1.95 12.59 12.79
CA VAL A 131 1.57 12.66 11.37
C VAL A 131 0.07 12.76 11.20
N TYR A 132 -0.71 12.01 11.97
CA TYR A 132 -2.17 12.09 11.95
C TYR A 132 -2.66 13.51 12.31
N GLU A 133 -2.15 14.12 13.39
CA GLU A 133 -2.50 15.48 13.79
C GLU A 133 -2.09 16.51 12.74
N THR A 134 -0.92 16.36 12.13
CA THR A 134 -0.44 17.22 11.04
C THR A 134 -1.39 17.15 9.84
N LEU A 135 -1.80 15.96 9.42
CA LEU A 135 -2.76 15.79 8.33
C LEU A 135 -4.14 16.39 8.66
N THR A 136 -4.64 16.14 9.86
CA THR A 136 -5.97 16.60 10.29
C THR A 136 -6.03 18.10 10.57
N SER A 137 -4.91 18.82 10.59
CA SER A 137 -4.88 20.28 10.58
C SER A 137 -5.35 20.86 9.23
N THR A 138 -5.46 20.07 8.19
CA THR A 138 -5.98 20.44 6.88
C THR A 138 -7.44 20.03 6.71
N PRO A 139 -8.21 20.64 5.80
CA PRO A 139 -9.59 20.24 5.55
C PRO A 139 -9.65 18.91 4.82
N LEU A 140 -9.84 17.83 5.57
CA LEU A 140 -10.05 16.48 5.08
C LEU A 140 -11.29 15.84 5.73
N VAL A 141 -11.78 14.76 5.14
CA VAL A 141 -12.91 13.98 5.65
C VAL A 141 -12.38 12.59 6.04
N HIS A 142 -12.64 12.18 7.27
CA HIS A 142 -12.36 10.82 7.70
C HIS A 142 -13.33 9.84 7.07
N VAL A 143 -12.79 8.74 6.52
CA VAL A 143 -13.56 7.75 5.77
C VAL A 143 -13.40 6.40 6.45
N GLY A 144 -14.53 5.74 6.75
CA GLY A 144 -14.55 4.38 7.31
C GLY A 144 -14.57 3.31 6.22
N MET A 145 -14.34 2.06 6.61
CA MET A 145 -14.22 0.91 5.70
C MET A 145 -15.44 0.69 4.80
N HIS A 146 -16.66 0.97 5.27
CA HIS A 146 -17.86 0.86 4.43
C HIS A 146 -17.84 1.82 3.24
N ALA A 147 -17.41 3.07 3.47
CA ALA A 147 -17.30 4.05 2.40
C ALA A 147 -16.14 3.72 1.45
N VAL A 148 -14.98 3.29 1.98
CA VAL A 148 -13.87 2.79 1.16
C VAL A 148 -14.31 1.65 0.26
N ASN A 149 -15.09 0.71 0.81
CA ASN A 149 -15.60 -0.43 0.05
C ASN A 149 -16.55 0.00 -1.09
N SER A 150 -17.44 0.98 -0.85
CA SER A 150 -18.26 1.55 -1.91
C SER A 150 -17.42 2.24 -2.99
N LEU A 151 -16.46 3.06 -2.60
CA LEU A 151 -15.61 3.81 -3.53
C LEU A 151 -14.76 2.88 -4.41
N ARG A 152 -14.15 1.83 -3.85
CA ARG A 152 -13.36 0.88 -4.63
C ARG A 152 -14.23 0.10 -5.62
N MET A 153 -15.47 -0.28 -5.23
CA MET A 153 -16.41 -0.98 -6.10
C MET A 153 -16.83 -0.12 -7.30
N GLU A 154 -17.05 1.18 -7.12
CA GLU A 154 -17.35 2.10 -8.22
C GLU A 154 -16.27 2.11 -9.31
N LYS A 155 -15.03 1.82 -8.93
CA LYS A 155 -13.87 1.73 -9.84
C LYS A 155 -13.59 0.29 -10.31
N GLY A 156 -14.37 -0.66 -9.87
CA GLY A 156 -14.20 -2.06 -10.21
C GLY A 156 -12.99 -2.72 -9.54
N TYR A 157 -12.44 -2.15 -8.46
CA TYR A 157 -11.34 -2.76 -7.72
C TYR A 157 -11.84 -3.93 -6.89
N ARG A 158 -11.08 -5.02 -6.91
CA ARG A 158 -11.42 -6.25 -6.20
C ARG A 158 -10.91 -6.21 -4.77
N HIS A 159 -11.60 -6.91 -3.89
CA HIS A 159 -11.20 -7.16 -2.52
C HIS A 159 -10.98 -8.65 -2.35
N TRP A 160 -9.73 -9.05 -2.19
CA TRP A 160 -9.40 -10.44 -1.96
C TRP A 160 -10.04 -10.95 -0.65
N GLY A 161 -10.62 -12.14 -0.70
CA GLY A 161 -11.40 -12.71 0.39
C GLY A 161 -12.90 -12.31 0.40
N HIS A 162 -13.34 -11.41 -0.51
CA HIS A 162 -14.72 -11.01 -0.68
C HIS A 162 -15.22 -11.19 -2.12
N ASP A 163 -14.53 -10.56 -3.07
CA ASP A 163 -14.92 -10.59 -4.49
C ASP A 163 -14.17 -11.65 -5.27
N ILE A 164 -12.95 -11.94 -4.85
CA ILE A 164 -12.04 -12.94 -5.40
C ILE A 164 -11.38 -13.73 -4.27
N THR A 165 -11.04 -14.99 -4.55
CA THR A 165 -10.45 -15.94 -3.59
C THR A 165 -9.25 -16.66 -4.23
N ASP A 166 -8.78 -17.71 -3.57
CA ASP A 166 -7.75 -18.62 -4.11
C ASP A 166 -8.27 -19.57 -5.19
N GLU A 167 -9.57 -19.52 -5.50
CA GLU A 167 -10.19 -20.29 -6.58
C GLU A 167 -10.13 -19.57 -7.93
N GLU A 168 -10.20 -18.22 -7.94
CA GLU A 168 -10.14 -17.43 -9.16
C GLU A 168 -8.70 -17.15 -9.59
N THR A 169 -8.47 -17.22 -10.90
CA THR A 169 -7.24 -16.73 -11.54
C THR A 169 -7.29 -15.20 -11.70
N PRO A 170 -6.14 -14.51 -11.86
CA PRO A 170 -6.14 -13.06 -12.14
C PRO A 170 -6.99 -12.67 -13.35
N LEU A 171 -7.02 -13.50 -14.40
CA LEU A 171 -7.82 -13.25 -15.60
C LEU A 171 -9.32 -13.31 -15.31
N GLU A 172 -9.78 -14.30 -14.52
CA GLU A 172 -11.17 -14.42 -14.07
C GLU A 172 -11.55 -13.28 -13.11
N GLY A 173 -10.63 -12.88 -12.24
CA GLY A 173 -10.76 -11.72 -11.36
C GLY A 173 -10.80 -10.38 -12.09
N GLY A 174 -10.41 -10.34 -13.37
CA GLY A 174 -10.33 -9.11 -14.17
C GLY A 174 -9.17 -8.19 -13.73
N LEU A 175 -8.04 -8.80 -13.35
CA LEU A 175 -6.81 -8.14 -12.90
C LEU A 175 -5.73 -8.14 -13.98
#